data_52f6ca2403056010d199ad4992acf451
#
_entry.id   52f6ca2403056010d199ad4992acf451
#
_cell.length_a   1.000
_cell.length_b   1.000
_cell.length_c   1.000
_cell.angle_alpha   90.00
_cell.angle_beta   90.00
_cell.angle_gamma   90.00
#
_symmetry.space_group_name_H-M   'P 1'
#
loop_
_entity.id
_entity.type
_entity.pdbx_description
1 polymer ?
#
loop_
_entity_poly.entity_id
_entity_poly.type
_entity_poly.pdbx_seq_one_letter_code
_entity_poly.pdbx_strand_id
1 'polypeptide(L)'
;MIETKTFSPNVFNSFAIQAYRLVFGRILPQSLFRDKIPAEADRKAVKGKFDLEIVSHCWGYASMLTYQLSSFVNYPPTKLNLTVTVFYAEEDTKTKATLDFFSQITTPNVTWNFHPLTKGKLFRRAIGRNMAARSTEADWIWFTDCDVIFYENCLDSLADSLQGEKGSLFFPKEEKITEMLEDDDPLLSNDAQPQVIDIETENFSLYERGKSRDKARGPFQIVHGDVARAIGYCEKLS
;
A
#
# COMPACT_ATOMS: atom_id res chain seq x y z
N MET A 1 -6.34 23.78 -30.75
CA MET A 1 -6.91 24.38 -29.53
C MET A 1 -8.06 23.48 -29.10
N ILE A 2 -7.84 22.59 -28.15
CA ILE A 2 -8.86 21.66 -27.65
C ILE A 2 -9.37 22.28 -26.35
N GLU A 3 -10.61 22.75 -26.37
CA GLU A 3 -11.30 23.25 -25.18
C GLU A 3 -11.50 22.10 -24.18
N THR A 4 -10.79 22.12 -23.08
CA THR A 4 -11.07 21.28 -21.92
C THR A 4 -12.32 21.83 -21.21
N LYS A 5 -13.47 21.20 -21.43
CA LYS A 5 -14.66 21.44 -20.62
C LYS A 5 -14.35 21.04 -19.17
N THR A 6 -14.13 22.02 -18.32
CA THR A 6 -14.11 21.85 -16.87
C THR A 6 -15.52 21.44 -16.43
N PHE A 7 -15.67 20.20 -16.00
CA PHE A 7 -16.89 19.70 -15.39
C PHE A 7 -17.00 20.31 -13.98
N SER A 8 -17.76 21.37 -13.84
CA SER A 8 -18.18 21.88 -12.53
C SER A 8 -19.22 20.88 -11.98
N PRO A 9 -18.99 20.19 -10.84
CA PRO A 9 -20.00 19.32 -10.27
C PRO A 9 -21.19 20.18 -9.85
N ASN A 10 -22.33 19.99 -10.54
CA ASN A 10 -23.58 20.63 -10.19
C ASN A 10 -23.92 20.25 -8.74
N VAL A 11 -24.24 21.23 -7.87
CA VAL A 11 -24.58 21.01 -6.45
C VAL A 11 -25.68 19.93 -6.30
N PHE A 12 -26.56 19.81 -7.29
CA PHE A 12 -27.58 18.77 -7.38
C PHE A 12 -26.98 17.35 -7.54
N ASN A 13 -25.90 17.19 -8.32
CA ASN A 13 -25.22 15.90 -8.47
C ASN A 13 -24.49 15.48 -7.17
N SER A 14 -23.90 16.43 -6.44
CA SER A 14 -23.28 16.15 -5.14
C SER A 14 -24.32 15.71 -4.10
N PHE A 15 -25.49 16.34 -4.09
CA PHE A 15 -26.58 15.94 -3.19
C PHE A 15 -27.15 14.58 -3.56
N ALA A 16 -27.36 14.31 -4.85
CA ALA A 16 -27.84 13.02 -5.34
C ALA A 16 -26.86 11.88 -5.02
N ILE A 17 -25.55 12.12 -5.18
CA ILE A 17 -24.50 11.15 -4.80
C ILE A 17 -24.46 10.90 -3.29
N GLN A 18 -24.61 11.95 -2.48
CA GLN A 18 -24.66 11.79 -1.01
C GLN A 18 -25.95 11.09 -0.55
N ALA A 19 -27.11 11.43 -1.14
CA ALA A 19 -28.36 10.74 -0.87
C ALA A 19 -28.30 9.27 -1.33
N TYR A 20 -27.72 9.01 -2.48
CA TYR A 20 -27.46 7.64 -2.96
C TYR A 20 -26.56 6.85 -2.02
N ARG A 21 -25.45 7.44 -1.54
CA ARG A 21 -24.55 6.83 -0.54
C ARG A 21 -25.24 6.55 0.79
N LEU A 22 -26.09 7.46 1.26
CA LEU A 22 -26.86 7.31 2.51
C LEU A 22 -27.92 6.22 2.41
N VAL A 23 -28.68 6.19 1.31
CA VAL A 23 -29.78 5.24 1.10
C VAL A 23 -29.23 3.86 0.78
N PHE A 24 -28.34 3.75 -0.20
CA PHE A 24 -27.83 2.44 -0.65
C PHE A 24 -26.75 1.88 0.25
N GLY A 25 -25.96 2.73 0.93
CA GLY A 25 -24.92 2.28 1.86
C GLY A 25 -25.42 1.80 3.22
N ARG A 26 -26.67 2.17 3.61
CA ARG A 26 -27.26 1.81 4.92
C ARG A 26 -28.51 0.92 4.84
N ILE A 27 -29.27 0.97 3.76
CA ILE A 27 -30.56 0.27 3.64
C ILE A 27 -30.42 -1.04 2.87
N LEU A 28 -29.56 -1.10 1.86
CA LEU A 28 -29.35 -2.33 1.12
C LEU A 28 -28.20 -3.14 1.73
N PRO A 29 -28.38 -4.45 1.94
CA PRO A 29 -27.32 -5.32 2.44
C PRO A 29 -26.11 -5.23 1.49
N GLN A 30 -24.95 -4.94 2.03
CA GLN A 30 -23.70 -4.86 1.25
C GLN A 30 -23.41 -6.16 0.49
N SER A 31 -23.95 -7.28 0.96
CA SER A 31 -23.87 -8.60 0.33
C SER A 31 -24.47 -8.68 -1.08
N LEU A 32 -25.35 -7.72 -1.46
CA LEU A 32 -25.91 -7.66 -2.82
C LEU A 32 -24.94 -7.08 -3.87
N PHE A 33 -23.88 -6.39 -3.42
CA PHE A 33 -22.97 -5.64 -4.29
C PHE A 33 -21.51 -6.07 -4.16
N ARG A 34 -21.20 -7.04 -3.31
CA ARG A 34 -19.85 -7.51 -3.05
C ARG A 34 -19.76 -9.02 -3.24
N ASP A 35 -18.64 -9.48 -3.77
CA ASP A 35 -18.27 -10.87 -3.71
C ASP A 35 -18.29 -11.32 -2.24
N LYS A 36 -18.68 -12.56 -1.99
CA LYS A 36 -18.74 -13.10 -0.62
C LYS A 36 -17.34 -13.17 -0.05
N ILE A 37 -17.14 -12.51 1.10
CA ILE A 37 -15.92 -12.70 1.88
C ILE A 37 -15.92 -14.14 2.39
N PRO A 38 -14.83 -14.92 2.19
CA PRO A 38 -14.70 -16.26 2.74
C PRO A 38 -14.95 -16.23 4.26
N ALA A 39 -15.71 -17.19 4.78
CA ALA A 39 -15.92 -17.29 6.21
C ALA A 39 -14.58 -17.46 6.93
N GLU A 40 -14.45 -16.96 8.14
CA GLU A 40 -13.19 -17.02 8.88
C GLU A 40 -12.71 -18.47 9.08
N ALA A 41 -13.65 -19.39 9.31
CA ALA A 41 -13.32 -20.81 9.44
C ALA A 41 -12.65 -21.40 8.19
N ASP A 42 -13.04 -20.90 7.01
CA ASP A 42 -12.58 -21.41 5.70
C ASP A 42 -11.25 -20.80 5.23
N ARG A 43 -10.76 -19.74 5.92
CA ARG A 43 -9.50 -19.09 5.56
C ARG A 43 -8.31 -19.89 6.04
N LYS A 44 -7.24 -19.83 5.25
CA LYS A 44 -5.98 -20.53 5.54
C LYS A 44 -5.31 -19.89 6.76
N ALA A 45 -5.11 -20.66 7.84
CA ALA A 45 -4.26 -20.24 8.94
C ALA A 45 -2.83 -20.73 8.69
N VAL A 46 -1.86 -19.83 8.63
CA VAL A 46 -0.46 -20.18 8.42
C VAL A 46 0.31 -20.06 9.73
N LYS A 47 1.15 -21.06 10.03
CA LYS A 47 2.10 -21.07 11.13
C LYS A 47 3.51 -21.30 10.60
N GLY A 48 4.49 -20.67 11.22
CA GLY A 48 5.85 -20.69 10.74
C GLY A 48 6.09 -19.59 9.70
N LYS A 49 6.98 -19.84 8.74
CA LYS A 49 7.31 -18.88 7.69
C LYS A 49 6.17 -18.83 6.67
N PHE A 50 5.69 -17.63 6.36
CA PHE A 50 4.60 -17.37 5.43
C PHE A 50 4.97 -16.28 4.40
N ASP A 51 4.10 -16.08 3.42
CA ASP A 51 4.31 -15.14 2.34
C ASP A 51 3.51 -13.85 2.57
N LEU A 52 4.20 -12.70 2.52
CA LEU A 52 3.61 -11.35 2.58
C LEU A 52 3.91 -10.61 1.28
N GLU A 53 2.89 -10.00 0.70
CA GLU A 53 3.06 -9.05 -0.41
C GLU A 53 2.80 -7.62 0.09
N ILE A 54 3.76 -6.71 -0.12
CA ILE A 54 3.61 -5.27 0.14
C ILE A 54 3.41 -4.57 -1.19
N VAL A 55 2.33 -3.78 -1.30
CA VAL A 55 1.91 -3.12 -2.54
C VAL A 55 1.88 -1.61 -2.37
N SER A 56 2.67 -0.91 -3.17
CA SER A 56 2.72 0.55 -3.23
C SER A 56 2.59 1.09 -4.66
N HIS A 57 2.37 2.41 -4.77
CA HIS A 57 2.31 3.14 -6.03
C HIS A 57 3.23 4.34 -5.95
N CYS A 58 4.01 4.59 -7.00
CA CYS A 58 4.92 5.72 -7.03
C CYS A 58 4.79 6.53 -8.32
N TRP A 59 4.72 7.86 -8.16
CA TRP A 59 4.82 8.86 -9.23
C TRP A 59 5.42 10.14 -8.66
N GLY A 60 6.58 10.56 -9.17
CA GLY A 60 7.24 11.79 -8.77
C GLY A 60 7.82 11.77 -7.34
N TYR A 61 7.84 10.61 -6.69
CA TYR A 61 8.29 10.39 -5.31
C TYR A 61 9.46 9.39 -5.24
N ALA A 62 10.35 9.41 -6.23
CA ALA A 62 11.49 8.48 -6.32
C ALA A 62 12.37 8.51 -5.06
N SER A 63 12.59 9.70 -4.46
CA SER A 63 13.35 9.84 -3.21
C SER A 63 12.68 9.08 -2.06
N MET A 64 11.38 9.28 -1.83
CA MET A 64 10.64 8.58 -0.77
C MET A 64 10.61 7.07 -1.02
N LEU A 65 10.38 6.65 -2.27
CA LEU A 65 10.45 5.24 -2.65
C LEU A 65 11.83 4.64 -2.36
N THR A 66 12.91 5.40 -2.57
CA THR A 66 14.28 4.96 -2.25
C THR A 66 14.42 4.60 -0.77
N TYR A 67 13.86 5.40 0.15
CA TYR A 67 13.84 5.07 1.59
C TYR A 67 13.03 3.80 1.88
N GLN A 68 11.85 3.66 1.26
CA GLN A 68 11.04 2.45 1.44
C GLN A 68 11.81 1.20 0.98
N LEU A 69 12.38 1.22 -0.23
CA LEU A 69 13.11 0.06 -0.76
C LEU A 69 14.41 -0.21 0.00
N SER A 70 15.12 0.83 0.44
CA SER A 70 16.29 0.69 1.30
C SER A 70 15.96 0.02 2.63
N SER A 71 14.78 0.27 3.19
CA SER A 71 14.36 -0.38 4.43
C SER A 71 14.27 -1.89 4.32
N PHE A 72 13.85 -2.42 3.16
CA PHE A 72 13.82 -3.87 2.93
C PHE A 72 15.21 -4.47 2.73
N VAL A 73 16.15 -3.69 2.17
CA VAL A 73 17.54 -4.13 2.00
C VAL A 73 18.28 -4.12 3.34
N ASN A 74 18.12 -3.06 4.14
CA ASN A 74 18.80 -2.90 5.43
C ASN A 74 18.21 -3.81 6.53
N TYR A 75 16.89 -4.05 6.49
CA TYR A 75 16.17 -4.83 7.50
C TYR A 75 15.33 -5.95 6.84
N PRO A 76 15.98 -6.89 6.14
CA PRO A 76 15.25 -7.97 5.47
C PRO A 76 14.56 -8.87 6.51
N PRO A 77 13.32 -9.31 6.22
CA PRO A 77 12.61 -10.18 7.15
C PRO A 77 13.27 -11.56 7.24
N THR A 78 13.21 -12.16 8.43
CA THR A 78 13.71 -13.52 8.66
C THR A 78 12.59 -14.55 8.81
N LYS A 79 11.42 -14.11 9.29
CA LYS A 79 10.28 -14.97 9.63
C LYS A 79 9.22 -15.08 8.54
N LEU A 80 9.35 -14.31 7.45
CA LEU A 80 8.46 -14.36 6.29
C LEU A 80 9.23 -14.24 4.98
N ASN A 81 8.60 -14.59 3.85
CA ASN A 81 9.06 -14.23 2.51
C ASN A 81 8.28 -12.99 2.07
N LEU A 82 8.99 -11.98 1.61
CA LEU A 82 8.43 -10.70 1.20
C LEU A 82 8.43 -10.55 -0.31
N THR A 83 7.28 -10.26 -0.90
CA THR A 83 7.18 -9.75 -2.26
C THR A 83 6.88 -8.25 -2.20
N VAL A 84 7.75 -7.43 -2.80
CA VAL A 84 7.59 -5.97 -2.87
C VAL A 84 7.06 -5.61 -4.25
N THR A 85 5.77 -5.29 -4.31
CA THR A 85 5.09 -4.91 -5.55
C THR A 85 4.96 -3.39 -5.63
N VAL A 86 5.57 -2.79 -6.66
CA VAL A 86 5.48 -1.34 -6.90
C VAL A 86 4.87 -1.09 -8.27
N PHE A 87 3.74 -0.38 -8.30
CA PHE A 87 3.16 0.14 -9.54
C PHE A 87 3.73 1.52 -9.83
N TYR A 88 4.18 1.73 -11.07
CA TYR A 88 4.79 2.98 -11.52
C TYR A 88 4.41 3.29 -12.97
N ALA A 89 4.74 4.46 -13.48
CA ALA A 89 4.60 4.77 -14.91
C ALA A 89 5.98 4.96 -15.53
N GLU A 90 6.17 4.40 -16.73
CA GLU A 90 7.49 4.43 -17.43
C GLU A 90 7.93 5.85 -17.78
N GLU A 91 6.99 6.77 -17.92
CA GLU A 91 7.27 8.20 -18.14
C GLU A 91 7.93 8.87 -16.93
N ASP A 92 7.78 8.30 -15.72
CA ASP A 92 8.49 8.74 -14.52
C ASP A 92 9.89 8.10 -14.50
N THR A 93 10.79 8.71 -15.25
CA THR A 93 12.15 8.18 -15.46
C THR A 93 12.96 8.06 -14.18
N LYS A 94 12.72 8.93 -13.18
CA LYS A 94 13.39 8.89 -11.87
C LYS A 94 12.92 7.70 -11.04
N THR A 95 11.61 7.49 -10.93
CA THR A 95 11.05 6.30 -10.29
C THR A 95 11.54 5.03 -11.00
N LYS A 96 11.52 5.01 -12.34
CA LYS A 96 12.02 3.87 -13.11
C LYS A 96 13.49 3.58 -12.80
N ALA A 97 14.37 4.58 -12.80
CA ALA A 97 15.78 4.41 -12.49
C ALA A 97 16.01 3.84 -11.09
N THR A 98 15.24 4.31 -10.09
CA THR A 98 15.24 3.77 -8.72
C THR A 98 14.86 2.28 -8.71
N LEU A 99 13.78 1.91 -9.38
CA LEU A 99 13.33 0.52 -9.45
C LEU A 99 14.32 -0.38 -10.19
N ASP A 100 14.89 0.09 -11.32
CA ASP A 100 15.92 -0.61 -12.07
C ASP A 100 17.15 -0.89 -11.18
N PHE A 101 17.58 0.07 -10.35
CA PHE A 101 18.66 -0.08 -9.40
C PHE A 101 18.37 -1.16 -8.36
N PHE A 102 17.21 -1.07 -7.65
CA PHE A 102 16.87 -2.04 -6.62
C PHE A 102 16.62 -3.44 -7.17
N SER A 103 16.17 -3.57 -8.43
CA SER A 103 15.97 -4.87 -9.08
C SER A 103 17.28 -5.69 -9.21
N GLN A 104 18.44 -5.02 -9.17
CA GLN A 104 19.75 -5.68 -9.23
C GLN A 104 20.26 -6.12 -7.84
N ILE A 105 19.60 -5.71 -6.77
CA ILE A 105 20.03 -6.02 -5.40
C ILE A 105 19.37 -7.32 -4.95
N THR A 106 20.18 -8.34 -4.69
CA THR A 106 19.70 -9.57 -4.06
C THR A 106 19.59 -9.37 -2.56
N THR A 107 18.39 -9.50 -2.04
CA THR A 107 18.10 -9.35 -0.60
C THR A 107 17.48 -10.65 -0.07
N PRO A 108 17.96 -11.20 1.07
CA PRO A 108 17.41 -12.43 1.63
C PRO A 108 15.90 -12.32 1.90
N ASN A 109 15.15 -13.32 1.46
CA ASN A 109 13.68 -13.39 1.63
C ASN A 109 12.89 -12.24 1.01
N VAL A 110 13.47 -11.45 0.10
CA VAL A 110 12.81 -10.35 -0.61
C VAL A 110 12.79 -10.61 -2.11
N THR A 111 11.62 -10.51 -2.72
CA THR A 111 11.41 -10.58 -4.17
C THR A 111 10.89 -9.24 -4.67
N TRP A 112 11.57 -8.64 -5.64
CA TRP A 112 11.14 -7.41 -6.29
C TRP A 112 10.15 -7.70 -7.41
N ASN A 113 9.01 -7.00 -7.43
CA ASN A 113 7.92 -7.20 -8.38
C ASN A 113 7.40 -5.84 -8.87
N PHE A 114 8.01 -5.28 -9.90
CA PHE A 114 7.74 -3.93 -10.38
C PHE A 114 6.87 -3.95 -11.64
N HIS A 115 5.73 -3.26 -11.60
CA HIS A 115 4.72 -3.27 -12.65
C HIS A 115 4.48 -1.89 -13.25
N PRO A 116 4.77 -1.69 -14.54
CA PRO A 116 4.43 -0.46 -15.23
C PRO A 116 2.92 -0.37 -15.48
N LEU A 117 2.37 0.82 -15.24
CA LEU A 117 1.01 1.20 -15.63
C LEU A 117 1.07 2.49 -16.45
N THR A 118 0.06 2.71 -17.28
CA THR A 118 -0.11 4.04 -17.85
C THR A 118 -0.42 5.05 -16.74
N LYS A 119 0.05 6.29 -16.88
CA LYS A 119 -0.14 7.36 -15.90
C LYS A 119 -1.61 7.47 -15.43
N GLY A 120 -2.56 7.43 -16.39
CA GLY A 120 -4.00 7.51 -16.06
C GLY A 120 -4.49 6.36 -15.18
N LYS A 121 -3.96 5.14 -15.34
CA LYS A 121 -4.28 4.00 -14.47
C LYS A 121 -3.57 4.11 -13.13
N LEU A 122 -2.32 4.58 -13.11
CA LEU A 122 -1.53 4.73 -11.90
C LEU A 122 -2.18 5.69 -10.90
N PHE A 123 -2.69 6.85 -11.38
CA PHE A 123 -3.38 7.81 -10.53
C PHE A 123 -4.70 7.29 -9.93
N ARG A 124 -5.28 6.27 -10.55
CA ARG A 124 -6.39 5.50 -9.99
C ARG A 124 -5.84 4.33 -9.19
N ARG A 125 -5.27 4.60 -8.01
CA ARG A 125 -4.57 3.61 -7.15
C ARG A 125 -5.36 2.33 -6.95
N ALA A 126 -6.69 2.40 -6.97
CA ALA A 126 -7.57 1.23 -6.85
C ALA A 126 -7.34 0.21 -7.97
N ILE A 127 -6.92 0.61 -9.18
CA ILE A 127 -6.65 -0.31 -10.29
C ILE A 127 -5.46 -1.23 -9.94
N GLY A 128 -4.30 -0.66 -9.58
CA GLY A 128 -3.14 -1.45 -9.20
C GLY A 128 -3.40 -2.30 -7.95
N ARG A 129 -4.05 -1.71 -6.92
CA ARG A 129 -4.43 -2.46 -5.70
C ARG A 129 -5.35 -3.64 -6.02
N ASN A 130 -6.32 -3.47 -6.94
CA ASN A 130 -7.20 -4.57 -7.34
C ASN A 130 -6.47 -5.63 -8.17
N MET A 131 -5.55 -5.22 -9.05
CA MET A 131 -4.70 -6.16 -9.77
C MET A 131 -3.90 -7.02 -8.79
N ALA A 132 -3.18 -6.41 -7.86
CA ALA A 132 -2.42 -7.14 -6.84
C ALA A 132 -3.31 -8.02 -5.97
N ALA A 133 -4.44 -7.48 -5.46
CA ALA A 133 -5.36 -8.25 -4.62
C ALA A 133 -5.89 -9.51 -5.30
N ARG A 134 -6.23 -9.43 -6.59
CA ARG A 134 -6.77 -10.57 -7.34
C ARG A 134 -5.72 -11.59 -7.75
N SER A 135 -4.47 -11.16 -7.96
CA SER A 135 -3.38 -12.03 -8.44
C SER A 135 -2.44 -12.50 -7.34
N THR A 136 -2.50 -11.94 -6.14
CA THR A 136 -1.59 -12.31 -5.05
C THR A 136 -1.66 -13.81 -4.73
N GLU A 137 -0.51 -14.43 -4.57
CA GLU A 137 -0.37 -15.79 -4.04
C GLU A 137 0.00 -15.79 -2.55
N ALA A 138 0.29 -14.60 -2.00
CA ALA A 138 0.70 -14.43 -0.62
C ALA A 138 -0.42 -14.79 0.38
N ASP A 139 -0.02 -15.19 1.57
CA ASP A 139 -0.93 -15.44 2.69
C ASP A 139 -1.54 -14.14 3.22
N TRP A 140 -0.77 -13.05 3.14
CA TRP A 140 -1.18 -11.70 3.51
C TRP A 140 -0.73 -10.68 2.48
N ILE A 141 -1.54 -9.64 2.25
CA ILE A 141 -1.21 -8.51 1.38
C ILE A 141 -1.35 -7.20 2.13
N TRP A 142 -0.32 -6.35 2.10
CA TRP A 142 -0.30 -5.05 2.74
C TRP A 142 -0.35 -3.94 1.70
N PHE A 143 -1.44 -3.20 1.64
CA PHE A 143 -1.54 -1.99 0.82
C PHE A 143 -0.98 -0.81 1.59
N THR A 144 0.04 -0.17 1.03
CA THR A 144 0.77 0.94 1.65
C THR A 144 0.98 2.09 0.66
N ASP A 145 1.57 3.17 1.13
CA ASP A 145 2.07 4.27 0.30
C ASP A 145 3.59 4.15 0.18
N CYS A 146 4.21 4.78 -0.84
CA CYS A 146 5.64 4.61 -1.13
C CYS A 146 6.58 5.40 -0.21
N ASP A 147 6.03 6.14 0.74
CA ASP A 147 6.71 6.91 1.80
C ASP A 147 6.70 6.22 3.17
N VAL A 148 6.25 4.98 3.24
CA VAL A 148 6.26 4.18 4.47
C VAL A 148 7.55 3.38 4.56
N ILE A 149 8.26 3.50 5.65
CA ILE A 149 9.52 2.80 5.96
C ILE A 149 9.23 1.64 6.90
N PHE A 150 9.86 0.49 6.63
CA PHE A 150 9.79 -0.72 7.44
C PHE A 150 11.09 -0.88 8.23
N TYR A 151 11.13 -0.28 9.42
CA TYR A 151 12.33 -0.26 10.24
C TYR A 151 12.60 -1.62 10.91
N GLU A 152 13.74 -1.71 11.61
CA GLU A 152 14.23 -2.91 12.27
C GLU A 152 13.14 -3.68 13.01
N ASN A 153 13.09 -5.00 12.81
CA ASN A 153 12.10 -5.92 13.37
C ASN A 153 10.62 -5.68 13.04
N CYS A 154 10.27 -4.66 12.24
CA CYS A 154 8.88 -4.36 11.91
C CYS A 154 8.17 -5.57 11.26
N LEU A 155 8.78 -6.13 10.23
CA LEU A 155 8.19 -7.26 9.49
C LEU A 155 8.23 -8.57 10.28
N ASP A 156 9.26 -8.82 11.07
CA ASP A 156 9.36 -10.01 11.91
C ASP A 156 8.38 -9.95 13.09
N SER A 157 8.14 -8.75 13.67
CA SER A 157 7.10 -8.55 14.68
C SER A 157 5.70 -8.73 14.12
N LEU A 158 5.48 -8.27 12.87
CA LEU A 158 4.23 -8.54 12.16
C LEU A 158 4.06 -10.03 11.92
N ALA A 159 5.13 -10.73 11.51
CA ALA A 159 5.10 -12.17 11.30
C ALA A 159 4.69 -12.92 12.57
N ASP A 160 5.21 -12.53 13.73
CA ASP A 160 4.81 -13.11 15.01
C ASP A 160 3.33 -12.84 15.33
N SER A 161 2.85 -11.65 15.01
CA SER A 161 1.46 -11.24 15.28
C SER A 161 0.43 -11.94 14.38
N LEU A 162 0.84 -12.38 13.19
CA LEU A 162 -0.06 -13.01 12.21
C LEU A 162 -0.07 -14.55 12.27
N GLN A 163 0.69 -15.17 13.20
CA GLN A 163 0.75 -16.61 13.34
C GLN A 163 -0.61 -17.24 13.61
N GLY A 164 -1.11 -18.03 12.67
CA GLY A 164 -2.39 -18.73 12.80
C GLY A 164 -3.63 -17.85 12.72
N GLU A 165 -3.45 -16.56 12.43
CA GLU A 165 -4.54 -15.62 12.31
C GLU A 165 -5.40 -15.86 11.05
N LYS A 166 -6.69 -15.65 11.21
CA LYS A 166 -7.70 -15.78 10.16
C LYS A 166 -8.54 -14.51 9.97
N GLY A 167 -8.23 -13.45 10.72
CA GLY A 167 -8.89 -12.16 10.59
C GLY A 167 -8.83 -11.63 9.15
N SER A 168 -9.84 -10.86 8.73
CA SER A 168 -9.88 -10.35 7.35
C SER A 168 -8.96 -9.16 7.11
N LEU A 169 -8.72 -8.35 8.15
CA LEU A 169 -7.98 -7.10 8.07
C LEU A 169 -7.23 -6.84 9.37
N PHE A 170 -5.95 -6.54 9.25
CA PHE A 170 -5.09 -6.08 10.34
C PHE A 170 -4.52 -4.71 10.02
N PHE A 171 -4.13 -3.97 11.03
CA PHE A 171 -3.44 -2.69 10.89
C PHE A 171 -2.68 -2.36 12.17
N PRO A 172 -1.54 -1.65 12.09
CA PRO A 172 -0.80 -1.22 13.27
C PRO A 172 -1.63 -0.19 14.06
N LYS A 173 -1.59 -0.27 15.38
CA LYS A 173 -2.23 0.70 16.27
C LYS A 173 -1.40 1.95 16.48
N GLU A 174 -0.11 1.83 16.26
CA GLU A 174 0.88 2.87 16.46
C GLU A 174 1.71 3.03 15.19
N GLU A 175 2.03 4.25 14.87
CA GLU A 175 2.90 4.63 13.76
C GLU A 175 3.82 5.76 14.21
N LYS A 176 5.03 5.79 13.69
CA LYS A 176 5.94 6.92 13.88
C LYS A 176 5.97 7.75 12.62
N ILE A 177 6.03 9.05 12.76
CA ILE A 177 6.11 10.00 11.65
C ILE A 177 7.27 10.98 11.90
N THR A 178 7.79 11.53 10.82
CA THR A 178 8.62 12.74 10.87
C THR A 178 7.73 13.97 11.02
N GLU A 179 8.31 15.12 11.32
CA GLU A 179 7.65 16.39 11.05
C GLU A 179 7.40 16.54 9.54
N MET A 180 6.50 17.46 9.18
CA MET A 180 6.26 17.77 7.77
C MET A 180 7.55 18.35 7.18
N LEU A 181 8.00 17.75 6.08
CA LEU A 181 9.19 18.24 5.38
C LEU A 181 8.86 19.54 4.65
N GLU A 182 9.75 20.52 4.71
CA GLU A 182 9.66 21.73 3.92
C GLU A 182 9.90 21.42 2.43
N ASP A 183 9.38 22.25 1.52
CA ASP A 183 9.44 22.00 0.07
C ASP A 183 10.89 21.89 -0.48
N ASP A 184 11.86 22.49 0.20
CA ASP A 184 13.29 22.46 -0.13
C ASP A 184 14.09 21.41 0.67
N ASP A 185 13.42 20.55 1.43
CA ASP A 185 14.09 19.50 2.20
C ASP A 185 14.89 18.57 1.28
N PRO A 186 16.14 18.28 1.60
CA PRO A 186 16.99 17.37 0.80
C PRO A 186 16.39 15.99 0.59
N LEU A 187 15.53 15.50 1.49
CA LEU A 187 14.83 14.22 1.35
C LEU A 187 13.81 14.25 0.20
N LEU A 188 13.29 15.42 -0.16
CA LEU A 188 12.39 15.61 -1.30
C LEU A 188 13.17 15.84 -2.60
N SER A 189 14.49 16.06 -2.53
CA SER A 189 15.34 16.29 -3.69
C SER A 189 15.41 15.03 -4.56
N ASN A 190 14.97 15.18 -5.81
CA ASN A 190 14.97 14.08 -6.78
C ASN A 190 16.27 13.97 -7.60
N ASP A 191 17.34 14.65 -7.23
CA ASP A 191 18.56 14.75 -8.04
C ASP A 191 19.64 13.74 -7.65
N ALA A 192 19.45 13.01 -6.54
CA ALA A 192 20.37 11.96 -6.13
C ALA A 192 20.29 10.74 -7.07
N GLN A 193 21.46 10.16 -7.38
CA GLN A 193 21.50 8.86 -8.06
C GLN A 193 20.88 7.79 -7.15
N PRO A 194 20.20 6.79 -7.73
CA PRO A 194 19.68 5.68 -6.95
C PRO A 194 20.78 4.99 -6.12
N GLN A 195 20.52 4.79 -4.84
CA GLN A 195 21.42 4.13 -3.90
C GLN A 195 20.64 3.53 -2.74
N VAL A 196 21.25 2.60 -2.01
CA VAL A 196 20.72 2.17 -0.70
C VAL A 196 21.08 3.24 0.32
N ILE A 197 20.10 3.70 1.07
CA ILE A 197 20.24 4.78 2.06
C ILE A 197 20.15 4.18 3.46
N ASP A 198 21.05 4.61 4.35
CA ASP A 198 20.92 4.36 5.78
C ASP A 198 19.76 5.19 6.34
N ILE A 199 18.93 4.52 7.14
CA ILE A 199 17.70 5.13 7.66
C ILE A 199 17.92 5.63 9.06
N GLU A 200 17.98 6.95 9.20
CA GLU A 200 18.01 7.61 10.51
C GLU A 200 16.59 7.77 11.03
N THR A 201 16.31 7.22 12.21
CA THR A 201 14.96 7.25 12.82
C THR A 201 14.86 8.17 14.03
N GLU A 202 15.91 8.91 14.35
CA GLU A 202 15.96 9.80 15.50
C GLU A 202 14.89 10.91 15.45
N ASN A 203 14.55 11.36 14.22
CA ASN A 203 13.55 12.39 13.97
C ASN A 203 12.12 11.86 13.90
N PHE A 204 11.91 10.55 14.13
CA PHE A 204 10.57 9.97 14.11
C PHE A 204 9.94 10.01 15.49
N SER A 205 8.77 10.61 15.60
CA SER A 205 7.96 10.67 16.80
C SER A 205 6.73 9.80 16.70
N LEU A 206 6.22 9.31 17.84
CA LEU A 206 4.97 8.56 17.88
C LEU A 206 3.81 9.46 17.50
N TYR A 207 3.05 9.04 16.50
CA TYR A 207 1.84 9.74 16.08
C TYR A 207 0.63 9.27 16.87
N GLU A 208 0.03 10.18 17.65
CA GLU A 208 -1.19 9.90 18.39
C GLU A 208 -2.41 9.95 17.45
N ARG A 209 -2.97 8.80 17.15
CA ARG A 209 -4.10 8.65 16.21
C ARG A 209 -5.46 9.09 16.79
N GLY A 210 -5.54 9.41 18.06
CA GLY A 210 -6.76 9.86 18.73
C GLY A 210 -7.96 8.92 18.50
N LYS A 211 -9.12 9.47 18.11
CA LYS A 211 -10.35 8.69 17.85
C LYS A 211 -10.28 7.74 16.65
N SER A 212 -9.25 7.80 15.83
CA SER A 212 -9.07 6.93 14.66
C SER A 212 -8.19 5.70 14.93
N ARG A 213 -7.77 5.48 16.18
CA ARG A 213 -6.86 4.39 16.58
C ARG A 213 -7.37 2.99 16.19
N ASP A 214 -8.71 2.81 16.20
CA ASP A 214 -9.35 1.51 15.92
C ASP A 214 -9.80 1.38 14.46
N LYS A 215 -9.27 2.18 13.55
CA LYS A 215 -9.60 2.14 12.12
C LYS A 215 -8.34 1.98 11.28
N ALA A 216 -8.40 1.12 10.26
CA ALA A 216 -7.36 1.06 9.25
C ALA A 216 -7.25 2.41 8.50
N ARG A 217 -6.02 2.84 8.22
CA ARG A 217 -5.73 4.03 7.38
C ARG A 217 -5.26 3.58 6.01
N GLY A 218 -5.24 4.52 5.05
CA GLY A 218 -4.86 4.25 3.67
C GLY A 218 -3.57 3.44 3.49
N PRO A 219 -2.45 3.82 4.13
CA PRO A 219 -1.17 3.12 3.99
C PRO A 219 -1.03 1.88 4.89
N PHE A 220 -2.01 1.57 5.74
CA PHE A 220 -1.91 0.51 6.74
C PHE A 220 -3.10 -0.45 6.66
N GLN A 221 -3.20 -1.18 5.55
CA GLN A 221 -4.25 -2.17 5.31
C GLN A 221 -3.59 -3.52 5.03
N ILE A 222 -3.53 -4.39 6.03
CA ILE A 222 -2.99 -5.74 5.92
C ILE A 222 -4.18 -6.68 5.81
N VAL A 223 -4.41 -7.21 4.62
CA VAL A 223 -5.58 -8.01 4.27
C VAL A 223 -5.17 -9.47 4.14
N HIS A 224 -5.99 -10.39 4.64
CA HIS A 224 -5.80 -11.83 4.45
C HIS A 224 -5.82 -12.18 2.96
N GLY A 225 -4.88 -12.99 2.48
CA GLY A 225 -4.77 -13.32 1.06
C GLY A 225 -6.04 -13.91 0.45
N ASP A 226 -6.72 -14.83 1.15
CA ASP A 226 -7.98 -15.41 0.69
C ASP A 226 -9.09 -14.35 0.54
N VAL A 227 -9.11 -13.35 1.44
CA VAL A 227 -10.06 -12.24 1.35
C VAL A 227 -9.71 -11.34 0.18
N ALA A 228 -8.45 -10.98 0.01
CA ALA A 228 -7.99 -10.12 -1.09
C ALA A 228 -8.33 -10.76 -2.45
N ARG A 229 -8.02 -12.03 -2.64
CA ARG A 229 -8.34 -12.78 -3.87
C ARG A 229 -9.85 -12.83 -4.14
N ALA A 230 -10.64 -13.07 -3.11
CA ALA A 230 -12.09 -13.21 -3.25
C ALA A 230 -12.79 -11.91 -3.61
N ILE A 231 -12.45 -10.78 -2.94
CA ILE A 231 -13.18 -9.51 -3.12
C ILE A 231 -12.43 -8.46 -3.94
N GLY A 232 -11.11 -8.61 -4.12
CA GLY A 232 -10.28 -7.59 -4.76
C GLY A 232 -10.26 -6.26 -4.01
N TYR A 233 -9.97 -5.19 -4.74
CA TYR A 233 -10.00 -3.81 -4.26
C TYR A 233 -10.99 -3.00 -5.11
N CYS A 234 -11.80 -2.12 -4.51
CA CYS A 234 -12.88 -1.44 -5.22
C CYS A 234 -12.36 -0.39 -6.21
N GLU A 235 -12.44 -0.67 -7.51
CA GLU A 235 -12.04 0.25 -8.59
C GLU A 235 -13.10 1.30 -8.94
N LYS A 236 -14.37 1.04 -8.63
CA LYS A 236 -15.50 1.85 -9.11
C LYS A 236 -15.74 3.14 -8.32
N LEU A 237 -15.07 3.31 -7.18
CA LEU A 237 -15.27 4.44 -6.26
C LEU A 237 -14.06 5.37 -6.18
N SER A 238 -13.08 5.21 -7.05
CA SER A 238 -11.85 6.02 -7.11
C SER A 238 -11.88 7.02 -8.26
#